data_2b974ddf5c6fab2947f2482ae3a4acdc
#
_entry.id   2b974ddf5c6fab2947f2482ae3a4acdc
#
_cell.length_a   1.000
_cell.length_b   1.000
_cell.length_c   1.000
_cell.angle_alpha   90.00
_cell.angle_beta   90.00
_cell.angle_gamma   90.00
#
_symmetry.space_group_name_H-M   'P 1'
#
loop_
_entity.id
_entity.type
_entity.pdbx_description
1 polymer ?
#
loop_
_entity_poly.entity_id
_entity_poly.type
_entity_poly.pdbx_seq_one_letter_code
_entity_poly.pdbx_strand_id
1 'polypeptide(L)'
;MIQSMTGYGKSVVTYNGKKINVEVKSLNSKALDLSTRIAPLYREKEMEIRQIITAKLLRGKVDFAIWIDKDASVDAAPINTALVANYYQQINDIAAKTGIPVPADWFTLLLRMPDVTTRTETECLTDEEWTVARAAVEEAVDKLVAFRKQEGAALQKKFTEKIDNIEQLLHSIEPWEKARVEKIRARIVDGLKSIPDVEYDKNRLEQELIYYIEKLDISEEKQRLANHLKYFRETLQEPCGQGKKLGFIAQEMGREINTTGSKSNQAEMQNIVVKMKDELEQIKEQVLNAL
;
A
#
# COMPACT_ATOMS: atom_id res chain seq x y z
N MET A 1 -16.48 -4.21 2.71
CA MET A 1 -15.27 -5.09 2.75
C MET A 1 -14.05 -4.28 2.37
N ILE A 2 -13.04 -4.25 3.20
CA ILE A 2 -11.78 -3.55 2.98
C ILE A 2 -10.98 -4.24 1.87
N GLN A 3 -10.26 -3.45 1.08
CA GLN A 3 -9.24 -3.93 0.14
C GLN A 3 -7.87 -3.42 0.58
N SER A 4 -6.81 -4.17 0.27
CA SER A 4 -5.44 -3.69 0.42
C SER A 4 -5.08 -2.72 -0.71
N MET A 5 -4.20 -1.76 -0.42
CA MET A 5 -3.63 -0.89 -1.47
C MET A 5 -2.52 -1.57 -2.25
N THR A 6 -1.89 -2.59 -1.67
CA THR A 6 -0.87 -3.41 -2.32
C THR A 6 -1.52 -4.52 -3.11
N GLY A 7 -0.91 -4.89 -4.22
CA GLY A 7 -1.41 -5.98 -5.04
C GLY A 7 -0.51 -6.29 -6.22
N TYR A 8 -0.70 -7.49 -6.77
CA TYR A 8 0.03 -8.00 -7.91
C TYR A 8 -0.92 -8.80 -8.81
N GLY A 9 -0.79 -8.59 -10.11
CA GLY A 9 -1.49 -9.37 -11.12
C GLY A 9 -0.60 -9.63 -12.32
N LYS A 10 -0.65 -10.85 -12.85
CA LYS A 10 0.09 -11.25 -14.04
C LYS A 10 -0.80 -12.09 -14.94
N SER A 11 -0.74 -11.81 -16.23
CA SER A 11 -1.31 -12.63 -17.29
C SER A 11 -0.27 -12.92 -18.36
N VAL A 12 -0.34 -14.09 -18.94
CA VAL A 12 0.55 -14.52 -20.03
C VAL A 12 -0.30 -15.23 -21.05
N VAL A 13 -0.30 -14.71 -22.27
CA VAL A 13 -1.03 -15.30 -23.40
C VAL A 13 -0.09 -15.52 -24.58
N THR A 14 -0.38 -16.52 -25.39
CA THR A 14 0.40 -16.80 -26.61
C THR A 14 -0.48 -16.53 -27.82
N TYR A 15 0.05 -15.76 -28.76
CA TYR A 15 -0.59 -15.45 -30.03
C TYR A 15 0.42 -15.51 -31.15
N ASN A 16 0.18 -16.31 -32.18
CA ASN A 16 1.05 -16.47 -33.35
C ASN A 16 2.55 -16.64 -33.04
N GLY A 17 2.89 -17.51 -32.06
CA GLY A 17 4.27 -17.78 -31.65
C GLY A 17 4.91 -16.65 -30.79
N LYS A 18 4.18 -15.57 -30.50
CA LYS A 18 4.57 -14.51 -29.57
C LYS A 18 3.97 -14.75 -28.21
N LYS A 19 4.77 -14.63 -27.18
CA LYS A 19 4.30 -14.70 -25.78
C LYS A 19 4.12 -13.29 -25.26
N ILE A 20 2.88 -12.88 -25.07
CA ILE A 20 2.49 -11.57 -24.54
C ILE A 20 2.42 -11.68 -23.03
N ASN A 21 3.24 -10.92 -22.33
CA ASN A 21 3.28 -10.86 -20.88
C ASN A 21 2.70 -9.53 -20.41
N VAL A 22 1.80 -9.60 -19.46
CA VAL A 22 1.20 -8.44 -18.80
C VAL A 22 1.42 -8.55 -17.30
N GLU A 23 1.95 -7.51 -16.70
CA GLU A 23 2.21 -7.42 -15.27
C GLU A 23 1.70 -6.11 -14.72
N VAL A 24 0.98 -6.18 -13.60
CA VAL A 24 0.46 -5.01 -12.89
C VAL A 24 0.85 -5.13 -11.42
N LYS A 25 1.53 -4.12 -10.90
CA LYS A 25 1.90 -4.01 -9.48
C LYS A 25 1.25 -2.77 -8.90
N SER A 26 0.86 -2.86 -7.65
CA SER A 26 0.32 -1.71 -6.93
C SER A 26 0.91 -1.58 -5.54
N LEU A 27 1.26 -0.35 -5.19
CA LEU A 27 1.76 0.06 -3.88
C LEU A 27 0.84 1.13 -3.28
N ASN A 28 1.04 1.40 -1.99
CA ASN A 28 0.30 2.45 -1.30
C ASN A 28 0.61 3.84 -1.89
N SER A 29 -0.45 4.62 -2.18
CA SER A 29 -0.35 6.04 -2.56
C SER A 29 -1.62 6.79 -2.19
N LYS A 30 -1.53 8.11 -2.04
CA LYS A 30 -2.67 8.98 -1.72
C LYS A 30 -3.64 9.18 -2.89
N ALA A 31 -3.16 9.06 -4.11
CA ALA A 31 -3.93 9.16 -5.36
C ALA A 31 -3.64 7.96 -6.26
N LEU A 32 -4.35 7.85 -7.38
CA LEU A 32 -3.98 6.91 -8.42
C LEU A 32 -2.82 7.50 -9.23
N ASP A 33 -1.65 6.90 -9.12
CA ASP A 33 -0.45 7.24 -9.87
C ASP A 33 -0.10 6.04 -10.76
N LEU A 34 -0.25 6.20 -12.09
CA LEU A 34 -0.10 5.13 -13.06
C LEU A 34 1.13 5.33 -13.93
N SER A 35 2.11 4.47 -13.75
CA SER A 35 3.30 4.32 -14.59
C SER A 35 3.11 3.17 -15.57
N THR A 36 3.39 3.40 -16.85
CA THR A 36 3.20 2.40 -17.91
C THR A 36 4.51 2.12 -18.65
N ARG A 37 4.82 0.84 -18.83
CA ARG A 37 5.90 0.35 -19.70
C ARG A 37 5.27 -0.52 -20.78
N ILE A 38 5.19 0.01 -21.99
CA ILE A 38 4.44 -0.61 -23.08
C ILE A 38 5.41 -0.92 -24.23
N ALA A 39 5.40 -2.17 -24.68
CA ALA A 39 6.15 -2.57 -25.88
C ALA A 39 5.76 -1.70 -27.09
N PRO A 40 6.71 -1.36 -27.98
CA PRO A 40 6.46 -0.47 -29.12
C PRO A 40 5.21 -0.82 -29.93
N LEU A 41 4.95 -2.11 -30.13
CA LEU A 41 3.79 -2.62 -30.85
C LEU A 41 2.44 -2.19 -30.26
N TYR A 42 2.32 -2.10 -28.92
CA TYR A 42 1.07 -1.75 -28.23
C TYR A 42 1.01 -0.27 -27.82
N ARG A 43 1.98 0.56 -28.18
CA ARG A 43 2.06 1.97 -27.75
C ARG A 43 0.85 2.80 -28.20
N GLU A 44 0.30 2.52 -29.38
CA GLU A 44 -0.91 3.21 -29.86
C GLU A 44 -2.16 2.94 -29.00
N LYS A 45 -2.18 1.84 -28.25
CA LYS A 45 -3.28 1.45 -27.35
C LYS A 45 -3.08 1.91 -25.89
N GLU A 46 -2.08 2.73 -25.61
CA GLU A 46 -1.76 3.18 -24.26
C GLU A 46 -2.96 3.83 -23.57
N MET A 47 -3.70 4.69 -24.27
CA MET A 47 -4.84 5.39 -23.66
C MET A 47 -5.98 4.43 -23.29
N GLU A 48 -6.21 3.40 -24.10
CA GLU A 48 -7.21 2.37 -23.79
C GLU A 48 -6.79 1.52 -22.59
N ILE A 49 -5.51 1.13 -22.52
CA ILE A 49 -4.93 0.43 -21.36
C ILE A 49 -5.11 1.27 -20.09
N ARG A 50 -4.80 2.56 -20.13
CA ARG A 50 -4.98 3.48 -19.01
C ARG A 50 -6.44 3.55 -18.55
N GLN A 51 -7.40 3.58 -19.50
CA GLN A 51 -8.82 3.58 -19.19
C GLN A 51 -9.26 2.29 -18.49
N ILE A 52 -8.81 1.11 -18.97
CA ILE A 52 -9.11 -0.19 -18.35
C ILE A 52 -8.61 -0.21 -16.89
N ILE A 53 -7.39 0.26 -16.66
CA ILE A 53 -6.79 0.27 -15.32
C ILE A 53 -7.52 1.26 -14.40
N THR A 54 -7.78 2.49 -14.85
CA THR A 54 -8.41 3.54 -14.04
C THR A 54 -9.88 3.23 -13.73
N ALA A 55 -10.57 2.50 -14.59
CA ALA A 55 -11.95 2.07 -14.34
C ALA A 55 -12.07 1.08 -13.16
N LYS A 56 -11.06 0.25 -12.93
CA LYS A 56 -11.06 -0.80 -11.90
C LYS A 56 -10.30 -0.42 -10.62
N LEU A 57 -9.36 0.53 -10.71
CA LEU A 57 -8.48 0.89 -9.60
C LEU A 57 -8.74 2.33 -9.14
N LEU A 58 -9.21 2.48 -7.90
CA LEU A 58 -9.57 3.78 -7.31
C LEU A 58 -8.34 4.57 -6.86
N ARG A 59 -7.27 3.88 -6.37
CA ARG A 59 -6.15 4.50 -5.68
C ARG A 59 -4.94 3.58 -5.63
N GLY A 60 -3.73 4.15 -5.54
CA GLY A 60 -2.46 3.44 -5.41
C GLY A 60 -1.44 3.90 -6.45
N LYS A 61 -0.16 3.67 -6.19
CA LYS A 61 0.89 3.76 -7.20
C LYS A 61 0.91 2.46 -7.98
N VAL A 62 0.52 2.52 -9.25
CA VAL A 62 0.35 1.36 -10.13
C VAL A 62 1.44 1.36 -11.20
N ASP A 63 2.25 0.31 -11.20
CA ASP A 63 3.22 0.05 -12.25
C ASP A 63 2.66 -1.03 -13.18
N PHE A 64 2.40 -0.66 -14.43
CA PHE A 64 1.92 -1.54 -15.49
C PHE A 64 3.03 -1.83 -16.49
N ALA A 65 3.19 -3.08 -16.89
CA ALA A 65 4.09 -3.47 -17.94
C ALA A 65 3.44 -4.47 -18.90
N ILE A 66 3.60 -4.24 -20.21
CA ILE A 66 3.27 -5.20 -21.27
C ILE A 66 4.47 -5.35 -22.21
N TRP A 67 4.93 -6.59 -22.36
CA TRP A 67 6.04 -6.91 -23.26
C TRP A 67 5.81 -8.23 -23.98
N ILE A 68 6.56 -8.43 -25.05
CA ILE A 68 6.50 -9.61 -25.89
C ILE A 68 7.82 -10.37 -25.76
N ASP A 69 7.74 -11.62 -25.39
CA ASP A 69 8.85 -12.55 -25.53
C ASP A 69 8.65 -13.28 -26.87
N LYS A 70 9.61 -13.11 -27.79
CA LYS A 70 9.69 -13.94 -28.98
C LYS A 70 10.48 -15.18 -28.61
N ASP A 71 9.98 -16.35 -28.99
CA ASP A 71 10.77 -17.56 -28.88
C ASP A 71 12.09 -17.33 -29.59
N ALA A 72 13.19 -17.57 -28.91
CA ALA A 72 14.54 -17.37 -29.43
C ALA A 72 14.89 -18.39 -30.54
N SER A 73 13.89 -19.04 -31.12
CA SER A 73 14.06 -20.01 -32.17
C SER A 73 14.36 -19.30 -33.47
N VAL A 74 15.68 -19.22 -33.77
CA VAL A 74 16.23 -19.43 -35.10
C VAL A 74 16.16 -18.28 -36.12
N ASP A 75 15.57 -17.12 -35.85
CA ASP A 75 15.64 -16.03 -36.85
C ASP A 75 16.87 -15.14 -36.61
N ALA A 76 17.95 -15.50 -37.32
CA ALA A 76 19.06 -14.57 -37.56
C ALA A 76 18.49 -13.24 -38.06
N ALA A 77 19.03 -12.11 -37.58
CA ALA A 77 18.61 -10.80 -38.07
C ALA A 77 18.79 -10.77 -39.59
N PRO A 78 17.75 -10.45 -40.38
CA PRO A 78 17.87 -10.40 -41.82
C PRO A 78 18.90 -9.35 -42.22
N ILE A 79 19.70 -9.67 -43.23
CA ILE A 79 20.67 -8.73 -43.80
C ILE A 79 19.92 -7.83 -44.79
N ASN A 80 20.01 -6.52 -44.61
CA ASN A 80 19.47 -5.55 -45.56
C ASN A 80 20.35 -5.48 -46.79
N THR A 81 20.03 -6.31 -47.78
CA THR A 81 20.82 -6.44 -49.04
C THR A 81 20.86 -5.14 -49.85
N ALA A 82 19.80 -4.32 -49.82
CA ALA A 82 19.77 -3.03 -50.52
C ALA A 82 20.77 -2.04 -49.87
N LEU A 83 20.83 -2.02 -48.53
CA LEU A 83 21.78 -1.16 -47.81
C LEU A 83 23.22 -1.62 -48.01
N VAL A 84 23.46 -2.93 -48.01
CA VAL A 84 24.77 -3.52 -48.31
C VAL A 84 25.24 -3.10 -49.71
N ALA A 85 24.38 -3.19 -50.73
CA ALA A 85 24.70 -2.75 -52.09
C ALA A 85 25.03 -1.26 -52.15
N ASN A 86 24.30 -0.44 -51.43
CA ASN A 86 24.53 1.01 -51.38
C ASN A 86 25.88 1.34 -50.70
N TYR A 87 26.20 0.74 -49.57
CA TYR A 87 27.51 0.92 -48.94
C TYR A 87 28.65 0.42 -49.80
N TYR A 88 28.49 -0.70 -50.48
CA TYR A 88 29.48 -1.22 -51.45
C TYR A 88 29.76 -0.19 -52.53
N GLN A 89 28.74 0.42 -53.13
CA GLN A 89 28.91 1.42 -54.20
C GLN A 89 29.58 2.69 -53.68
N GLN A 90 29.17 3.20 -52.53
CA GLN A 90 29.78 4.38 -51.93
C GLN A 90 31.26 4.18 -51.62
N ILE A 91 31.66 3.02 -51.07
CA ILE A 91 33.06 2.72 -50.78
C ILE A 91 33.89 2.67 -52.05
N ASN A 92 33.40 2.06 -53.13
CA ASN A 92 34.09 2.04 -54.44
C ASN A 92 34.25 3.45 -55.00
N ASP A 93 33.22 4.28 -54.90
CA ASP A 93 33.28 5.68 -55.36
C ASP A 93 34.31 6.51 -54.59
N ILE A 94 34.41 6.28 -53.26
CA ILE A 94 35.41 6.91 -52.41
C ILE A 94 36.82 6.42 -52.81
N ALA A 95 37.01 5.12 -52.97
CA ALA A 95 38.30 4.55 -53.41
C ALA A 95 38.76 5.14 -54.75
N ALA A 96 37.87 5.25 -55.71
CA ALA A 96 38.16 5.85 -57.02
C ALA A 96 38.55 7.34 -56.93
N LYS A 97 37.91 8.12 -56.03
CA LYS A 97 38.17 9.55 -55.85
C LYS A 97 39.42 9.83 -55.03
N THR A 98 39.74 9.00 -54.06
CA THR A 98 40.81 9.25 -53.06
C THR A 98 42.10 8.45 -53.33
N GLY A 99 42.03 7.43 -54.21
CA GLY A 99 43.14 6.53 -54.46
C GLY A 99 43.41 5.51 -53.30
N ILE A 100 42.54 5.46 -52.32
CA ILE A 100 42.62 4.48 -51.22
C ILE A 100 42.26 3.11 -51.78
N PRO A 101 43.06 2.06 -51.51
CA PRO A 101 42.75 0.72 -52.03
C PRO A 101 41.45 0.17 -51.41
N VAL A 102 40.66 -0.52 -52.20
CA VAL A 102 39.44 -1.21 -51.73
C VAL A 102 39.80 -2.33 -50.75
N PRO A 103 38.93 -2.59 -49.74
CA PRO A 103 39.20 -3.61 -48.74
C PRO A 103 39.24 -5.02 -49.34
N ALA A 104 40.13 -5.88 -48.84
CA ALA A 104 40.20 -7.27 -49.28
C ALA A 104 39.04 -8.13 -48.77
N ASP A 105 38.52 -7.84 -47.59
CA ASP A 105 37.39 -8.53 -46.96
C ASP A 105 36.15 -7.63 -46.89
N TRP A 106 35.37 -7.70 -47.96
CA TRP A 106 34.14 -6.94 -48.10
C TRP A 106 33.04 -7.37 -47.13
N PHE A 107 32.88 -8.67 -46.88
CA PHE A 107 31.78 -9.15 -46.04
C PHE A 107 31.96 -8.73 -44.60
N THR A 108 33.14 -8.85 -44.03
CA THR A 108 33.42 -8.38 -42.67
C THR A 108 33.19 -6.89 -42.55
N LEU A 109 33.58 -6.09 -43.54
CA LEU A 109 33.37 -4.64 -43.48
C LEU A 109 31.89 -4.29 -43.60
N LEU A 110 31.19 -4.79 -44.63
CA LEU A 110 29.80 -4.43 -44.89
C LEU A 110 28.83 -4.90 -43.80
N LEU A 111 29.05 -6.09 -43.23
CA LEU A 111 28.21 -6.60 -42.12
C LEU A 111 28.39 -5.84 -40.81
N ARG A 112 29.48 -5.08 -40.66
CA ARG A 112 29.70 -4.18 -39.50
C ARG A 112 29.20 -2.76 -39.71
N MET A 113 28.74 -2.41 -40.91
CA MET A 113 28.15 -1.10 -41.17
C MET A 113 26.82 -0.92 -40.43
N PRO A 114 26.51 0.30 -40.03
CA PRO A 114 25.27 0.60 -39.31
C PRO A 114 24.04 0.08 -40.09
N ASP A 115 23.08 -0.42 -39.35
CA ASP A 115 21.74 -0.83 -39.85
C ASP A 115 21.70 -1.97 -40.89
N VAL A 116 22.85 -2.57 -41.22
CA VAL A 116 22.92 -3.70 -42.16
C VAL A 116 22.23 -4.96 -41.64
N THR A 117 22.31 -5.18 -40.32
CA THR A 117 21.70 -6.33 -39.61
C THR A 117 20.53 -5.92 -38.75
N THR A 118 19.94 -4.76 -38.98
CA THR A 118 18.81 -4.25 -38.17
C THR A 118 17.50 -4.88 -38.64
N ARG A 119 16.69 -5.38 -37.72
CA ARG A 119 15.33 -5.81 -38.04
C ARG A 119 14.48 -4.59 -38.38
N THR A 120 14.22 -4.37 -39.67
CA THR A 120 13.38 -3.26 -40.17
C THR A 120 11.90 -3.62 -40.26
N GLU A 121 11.45 -4.73 -39.69
CA GLU A 121 10.04 -5.06 -39.70
C GLU A 121 9.33 -4.20 -38.62
N THR A 122 8.70 -3.13 -39.08
CA THR A 122 7.68 -2.43 -38.31
C THR A 122 6.47 -3.37 -38.22
N GLU A 123 6.45 -4.24 -37.18
CA GLU A 123 5.26 -5.06 -36.93
C GLU A 123 4.09 -4.12 -36.68
N CYS A 124 3.05 -4.24 -37.51
CA CYS A 124 1.79 -3.51 -37.29
C CYS A 124 0.90 -4.33 -36.39
N LEU A 125 0.29 -3.69 -35.42
CA LEU A 125 -0.67 -4.31 -34.52
C LEU A 125 -1.95 -4.65 -35.31
N THR A 126 -2.37 -5.91 -35.26
CA THR A 126 -3.66 -6.32 -35.86
C THR A 126 -4.77 -6.22 -34.76
N ASP A 127 -6.02 -6.00 -35.18
CA ASP A 127 -7.17 -5.94 -34.29
C ASP A 127 -7.38 -7.26 -33.54
N GLU A 128 -7.06 -8.38 -34.15
CA GLU A 128 -7.12 -9.70 -33.51
C GLU A 128 -6.06 -9.84 -32.42
N GLU A 129 -4.80 -9.46 -32.69
CA GLU A 129 -3.73 -9.47 -31.68
C GLU A 129 -4.06 -8.53 -30.51
N TRP A 130 -4.61 -7.34 -30.82
CA TRP A 130 -5.06 -6.42 -29.80
C TRP A 130 -6.19 -7.00 -28.92
N THR A 131 -7.15 -7.69 -29.51
CA THR A 131 -8.23 -8.34 -28.74
C THR A 131 -7.68 -9.34 -27.73
N VAL A 132 -6.70 -10.16 -28.12
CA VAL A 132 -6.03 -11.11 -27.22
C VAL A 132 -5.20 -10.40 -26.14
N ALA A 133 -4.44 -9.38 -26.53
CA ALA A 133 -3.64 -8.58 -25.59
C ALA A 133 -4.51 -7.83 -24.59
N ARG A 134 -5.63 -7.25 -25.04
CA ARG A 134 -6.61 -6.58 -24.19
C ARG A 134 -7.20 -7.53 -23.14
N ALA A 135 -7.60 -8.73 -23.54
CA ALA A 135 -8.10 -9.74 -22.62
C ALA A 135 -7.05 -10.09 -21.55
N ALA A 136 -5.76 -10.19 -21.93
CA ALA A 136 -4.67 -10.40 -20.99
C ALA A 136 -4.48 -9.22 -20.02
N VAL A 137 -4.64 -7.96 -20.49
CA VAL A 137 -4.62 -6.77 -19.63
C VAL A 137 -5.75 -6.82 -18.62
N GLU A 138 -6.98 -7.09 -19.08
CA GLU A 138 -8.15 -7.18 -18.20
C GLU A 138 -7.99 -8.29 -17.14
N GLU A 139 -7.48 -9.45 -17.53
CA GLU A 139 -7.19 -10.58 -16.63
C GLU A 139 -6.12 -10.22 -15.59
N ALA A 140 -5.04 -9.56 -15.97
CA ALA A 140 -3.99 -9.15 -15.05
C ALA A 140 -4.52 -8.14 -14.01
N VAL A 141 -5.35 -7.18 -14.44
CA VAL A 141 -6.00 -6.22 -13.55
C VAL A 141 -6.98 -6.91 -12.61
N ASP A 142 -7.76 -7.88 -13.10
CA ASP A 142 -8.71 -8.64 -12.27
C ASP A 142 -7.99 -9.49 -11.23
N LYS A 143 -6.86 -10.09 -11.56
CA LYS A 143 -6.00 -10.81 -10.60
C LYS A 143 -5.46 -9.88 -9.51
N LEU A 144 -5.04 -8.67 -9.87
CA LEU A 144 -4.63 -7.66 -8.90
C LEU A 144 -5.78 -7.28 -7.97
N VAL A 145 -6.99 -7.06 -8.49
CA VAL A 145 -8.18 -6.75 -7.68
C VAL A 145 -8.53 -7.92 -6.76
N ALA A 146 -8.45 -9.16 -7.25
CA ALA A 146 -8.68 -10.36 -6.44
C ALA A 146 -7.65 -10.47 -5.30
N PHE A 147 -6.38 -10.22 -5.58
CA PHE A 147 -5.32 -10.18 -4.57
C PHE A 147 -5.58 -9.11 -3.50
N ARG A 148 -5.95 -7.88 -3.91
CA ARG A 148 -6.32 -6.80 -2.99
C ARG A 148 -7.48 -7.18 -2.07
N LYS A 149 -8.49 -7.89 -2.59
CA LYS A 149 -9.63 -8.38 -1.79
C LYS A 149 -9.19 -9.44 -0.78
N GLN A 150 -8.34 -10.37 -1.18
CA GLN A 150 -7.81 -11.41 -0.30
C GLN A 150 -6.98 -10.83 0.85
N GLU A 151 -6.05 -9.94 0.54
CA GLU A 151 -5.27 -9.23 1.56
C GLU A 151 -6.14 -8.35 2.46
N GLY A 152 -7.12 -7.66 1.86
CA GLY A 152 -8.08 -6.85 2.60
C GLY A 152 -8.88 -7.66 3.62
N ALA A 153 -9.30 -8.87 3.28
CA ALA A 153 -9.97 -9.77 4.21
C ALA A 153 -9.06 -10.18 5.39
N ALA A 154 -7.77 -10.43 5.13
CA ALA A 154 -6.79 -10.70 6.18
C ALA A 154 -6.56 -9.49 7.09
N LEU A 155 -6.48 -8.28 6.53
CA LEU A 155 -6.40 -7.02 7.28
C LEU A 155 -7.65 -6.80 8.14
N GLN A 156 -8.83 -7.04 7.61
CA GLN A 156 -10.09 -6.90 8.35
C GLN A 156 -10.12 -7.82 9.58
N LYS A 157 -9.67 -9.07 9.43
CA LYS A 157 -9.57 -10.01 10.56
C LYS A 157 -8.62 -9.50 11.64
N LYS A 158 -7.43 -8.99 11.24
CA LYS A 158 -6.47 -8.40 12.18
C LYS A 158 -7.04 -7.19 12.90
N PHE A 159 -7.71 -6.28 12.19
CA PHE A 159 -8.35 -5.12 12.82
C PHE A 159 -9.40 -5.54 13.85
N THR A 160 -10.25 -6.50 13.51
CA THR A 160 -11.26 -7.01 14.45
C THR A 160 -10.61 -7.56 15.71
N GLU A 161 -9.58 -8.41 15.58
CA GLU A 161 -8.82 -8.95 16.72
C GLU A 161 -8.24 -7.84 17.61
N LYS A 162 -7.60 -6.82 17.01
CA LYS A 162 -6.99 -5.72 17.77
C LYS A 162 -8.03 -4.85 18.49
N ILE A 163 -9.15 -4.58 17.83
CA ILE A 163 -10.28 -3.86 18.42
C ILE A 163 -10.88 -4.64 19.59
N ASP A 164 -11.03 -5.95 19.45
CA ASP A 164 -11.53 -6.82 20.53
C ASP A 164 -10.55 -6.85 21.72
N ASN A 165 -9.24 -6.89 21.45
CA ASN A 165 -8.21 -6.79 22.49
C ASN A 165 -8.30 -5.47 23.27
N ILE A 166 -8.44 -4.33 22.57
CA ILE A 166 -8.57 -3.01 23.20
C ILE A 166 -9.83 -2.96 24.05
N GLU A 167 -10.94 -3.51 23.61
CA GLU A 167 -12.20 -3.57 24.36
C GLU A 167 -12.07 -4.42 25.63
N GLN A 168 -11.43 -5.59 25.54
CA GLN A 168 -11.15 -6.44 26.71
C GLN A 168 -10.24 -5.72 27.71
N LEU A 169 -9.20 -5.04 27.23
CA LEU A 169 -8.33 -4.23 28.07
C LEU A 169 -9.08 -3.08 28.74
N LEU A 170 -10.00 -2.42 28.02
CA LEU A 170 -10.84 -1.36 28.56
C LEU A 170 -11.71 -1.88 29.74
N HIS A 171 -12.35 -3.05 29.56
CA HIS A 171 -13.12 -3.68 30.65
C HIS A 171 -12.25 -4.09 31.83
N SER A 172 -10.99 -4.47 31.60
CA SER A 172 -10.07 -4.85 32.68
C SER A 172 -9.64 -3.69 33.60
N ILE A 173 -9.97 -2.44 33.26
CA ILE A 173 -9.73 -1.26 34.11
C ILE A 173 -10.71 -1.19 35.29
N GLU A 174 -11.94 -1.67 35.11
CA GLU A 174 -13.02 -1.46 36.09
C GLU A 174 -12.69 -1.86 37.55
N PRO A 175 -12.05 -3.02 37.85
CA PRO A 175 -11.69 -3.38 39.22
C PRO A 175 -10.71 -2.37 39.86
N TRP A 176 -9.79 -1.84 39.08
CA TRP A 176 -8.79 -0.90 39.56
C TRP A 176 -9.35 0.51 39.78
N GLU A 177 -10.34 0.89 39.03
CA GLU A 177 -11.05 2.18 39.19
C GLU A 177 -11.79 2.24 40.51
N LYS A 178 -12.50 1.18 40.88
CA LYS A 178 -13.21 1.09 42.18
C LYS A 178 -12.24 1.18 43.38
N ALA A 179 -11.11 0.46 43.33
CA ALA A 179 -10.12 0.45 44.40
C ALA A 179 -9.32 1.76 44.53
N ARG A 180 -9.33 2.62 43.48
CA ARG A 180 -8.56 3.86 43.41
C ARG A 180 -8.99 4.88 44.46
N VAL A 181 -10.28 5.09 44.62
CA VAL A 181 -10.83 6.08 45.59
C VAL A 181 -10.39 5.77 47.00
N GLU A 182 -10.46 4.49 47.38
CA GLU A 182 -10.04 4.05 48.73
C GLU A 182 -8.53 4.23 48.93
N LYS A 183 -7.71 3.90 47.93
CA LYS A 183 -6.26 4.12 47.99
C LYS A 183 -5.88 5.60 48.10
N ILE A 184 -6.56 6.49 47.37
CA ILE A 184 -6.35 7.94 47.46
C ILE A 184 -6.70 8.45 48.85
N ARG A 185 -7.86 8.04 49.36
CA ARG A 185 -8.30 8.41 50.72
C ARG A 185 -7.28 7.97 51.76
N ALA A 186 -6.85 6.70 51.74
CA ALA A 186 -5.87 6.17 52.65
C ALA A 186 -4.55 6.96 52.58
N ARG A 187 -4.03 7.22 51.38
CA ARG A 187 -2.78 7.98 51.21
C ARG A 187 -2.86 9.41 51.74
N ILE A 188 -3.98 10.12 51.51
CA ILE A 188 -4.16 11.48 52.02
C ILE A 188 -4.25 11.47 53.56
N VAL A 189 -5.03 10.55 54.14
CA VAL A 189 -5.17 10.43 55.61
C VAL A 189 -3.82 10.06 56.24
N ASP A 190 -3.07 9.13 55.67
CA ASP A 190 -1.76 8.74 56.20
C ASP A 190 -0.72 9.87 56.06
N GLY A 191 -0.77 10.64 54.97
CA GLY A 191 0.04 11.85 54.82
C GLY A 191 -0.27 12.91 55.85
N LEU A 192 -1.55 13.13 56.18
CA LEU A 192 -1.97 14.06 57.21
C LEU A 192 -1.54 13.60 58.63
N LYS A 193 -1.62 12.32 58.93
CA LYS A 193 -1.16 11.72 60.19
C LYS A 193 0.36 11.80 60.40
N SER A 194 1.13 11.89 59.31
CA SER A 194 2.60 12.00 59.37
C SER A 194 3.09 13.42 59.76
N ILE A 195 2.20 14.41 59.79
CA ILE A 195 2.52 15.79 60.20
C ILE A 195 2.19 15.94 61.70
N PRO A 196 3.18 16.20 62.56
CA PRO A 196 2.94 16.38 64.01
C PRO A 196 2.06 17.62 64.26
N ASP A 197 1.16 17.52 65.24
CA ASP A 197 0.32 18.62 65.78
C ASP A 197 -0.66 19.26 64.78
N VAL A 198 -1.08 18.54 63.74
CA VAL A 198 -2.10 19.04 62.82
C VAL A 198 -3.45 18.38 63.07
N GLU A 199 -4.38 19.14 63.67
CA GLU A 199 -5.80 18.82 63.58
C GLU A 199 -6.32 19.22 62.19
N TYR A 200 -6.80 18.22 61.39
CA TYR A 200 -7.36 18.48 60.08
C TYR A 200 -8.90 18.53 60.11
N ASP A 201 -9.47 19.48 59.37
CA ASP A 201 -10.90 19.60 59.17
C ASP A 201 -11.39 18.47 58.21
N LYS A 202 -12.30 17.63 58.73
CA LYS A 202 -12.88 16.53 57.99
C LYS A 202 -13.67 17.00 56.75
N ASN A 203 -14.38 18.13 56.85
CA ASN A 203 -15.14 18.67 55.72
C ASN A 203 -14.20 19.11 54.57
N ARG A 204 -13.08 19.71 54.95
CA ARG A 204 -12.07 20.10 53.96
C ARG A 204 -11.41 18.89 53.31
N LEU A 205 -11.14 17.82 54.06
CA LEU A 205 -10.65 16.56 53.50
C LEU A 205 -11.64 15.95 52.52
N GLU A 206 -12.93 15.97 52.82
CA GLU A 206 -13.97 15.45 51.91
C GLU A 206 -14.08 16.28 50.64
N GLN A 207 -13.99 17.60 50.72
CA GLN A 207 -13.97 18.49 49.52
C GLN A 207 -12.76 18.21 48.64
N GLU A 208 -11.57 18.07 49.21
CA GLU A 208 -10.36 17.71 48.44
C GLU A 208 -10.48 16.31 47.81
N LEU A 209 -11.07 15.34 48.52
CA LEU A 209 -11.32 14.01 47.99
C LEU A 209 -12.27 14.05 46.76
N ILE A 210 -13.36 14.83 46.85
CA ILE A 210 -14.30 15.04 45.71
C ILE A 210 -13.54 15.62 44.53
N TYR A 211 -12.74 16.66 44.75
CA TYR A 211 -11.93 17.28 43.70
C TYR A 211 -10.99 16.28 43.04
N TYR A 212 -10.30 15.42 43.80
CA TYR A 212 -9.41 14.41 43.23
C TYR A 212 -10.18 13.30 42.51
N ILE A 213 -11.36 12.91 42.99
CA ILE A 213 -12.21 11.92 42.31
C ILE A 213 -12.66 12.45 40.99
N GLU A 214 -13.16 13.68 40.90
CA GLU A 214 -13.59 14.31 39.65
C GLU A 214 -12.41 14.50 38.66
N LYS A 215 -11.27 14.99 39.16
CA LYS A 215 -10.07 15.21 38.34
C LYS A 215 -9.53 13.92 37.70
N LEU A 216 -9.69 12.81 38.39
CA LEU A 216 -9.20 11.49 37.97
C LEU A 216 -10.29 10.62 37.31
N ASP A 217 -11.51 11.13 37.22
CA ASP A 217 -12.60 10.40 36.56
C ASP A 217 -12.27 10.12 35.09
N ILE A 218 -12.47 8.88 34.67
CA ILE A 218 -12.24 8.37 33.31
C ILE A 218 -13.52 7.84 32.66
N SER A 219 -14.68 8.09 33.27
CA SER A 219 -15.96 7.57 32.80
C SER A 219 -16.29 8.06 31.38
N GLU A 220 -15.98 9.33 31.09
CA GLU A 220 -16.18 9.94 29.78
C GLU A 220 -15.25 9.32 28.73
N GLU A 221 -13.96 9.17 29.03
CA GLU A 221 -12.96 8.56 28.15
C GLU A 221 -13.32 7.10 27.83
N LYS A 222 -13.76 6.35 28.82
CA LYS A 222 -14.23 4.96 28.61
C LYS A 222 -15.42 4.91 27.66
N GLN A 223 -16.42 5.77 27.89
CA GLN A 223 -17.61 5.82 27.02
C GLN A 223 -17.27 6.24 25.59
N ARG A 224 -16.42 7.25 25.42
CA ARG A 224 -15.96 7.72 24.12
C ARG A 224 -15.15 6.64 23.41
N LEU A 225 -14.22 6.00 24.10
CA LEU A 225 -13.43 4.92 23.53
C LEU A 225 -14.32 3.75 23.08
N ALA A 226 -15.29 3.33 23.90
CA ALA A 226 -16.25 2.29 23.53
C ALA A 226 -17.05 2.66 22.27
N ASN A 227 -17.49 3.93 22.17
CA ASN A 227 -18.17 4.43 20.98
C ASN A 227 -17.26 4.42 19.73
N HIS A 228 -15.98 4.80 19.86
CA HIS A 228 -15.03 4.77 18.76
C HIS A 228 -14.71 3.32 18.33
N LEU A 229 -14.60 2.37 19.25
CA LEU A 229 -14.42 0.95 18.94
C LEU A 229 -15.61 0.41 18.15
N LYS A 230 -16.82 0.72 18.57
CA LYS A 230 -18.05 0.36 17.86
C LYS A 230 -18.07 0.98 16.45
N TYR A 231 -17.81 2.28 16.34
CA TYR A 231 -17.81 3.00 15.06
C TYR A 231 -16.71 2.47 14.11
N PHE A 232 -15.56 2.07 14.63
CA PHE A 232 -14.52 1.42 13.83
C PHE A 232 -15.02 0.09 13.25
N ARG A 233 -15.68 -0.76 14.04
CA ARG A 233 -16.28 -2.03 13.58
C ARG A 233 -17.35 -1.79 12.50
N GLU A 234 -18.22 -0.81 12.68
CA GLU A 234 -19.25 -0.45 11.70
C GLU A 234 -18.60 0.01 10.39
N THR A 235 -17.58 0.87 10.47
CA THR A 235 -16.84 1.35 9.29
C THR A 235 -16.12 0.22 8.54
N LEU A 236 -15.64 -0.82 9.24
CA LEU A 236 -15.06 -2.01 8.61
C LEU A 236 -16.06 -2.77 7.70
N GLN A 237 -17.35 -2.65 7.96
CA GLN A 237 -18.40 -3.31 7.16
C GLN A 237 -18.88 -2.46 5.96
N GLU A 238 -18.55 -1.16 5.94
CA GLU A 238 -18.90 -0.27 4.84
C GLU A 238 -18.21 -0.66 3.53
N PRO A 239 -18.68 -0.15 2.37
CA PRO A 239 -18.02 -0.35 1.08
C PRO A 239 -16.56 0.13 1.09
N CYS A 240 -15.77 -0.38 0.14
CA CYS A 240 -14.35 -0.02 -0.02
C CYS A 240 -14.13 1.50 -0.11
N GLY A 241 -12.99 1.98 0.37
CA GLY A 241 -12.62 3.40 0.36
C GLY A 241 -12.59 4.05 1.74
N GLN A 242 -12.74 3.29 2.83
CA GLN A 242 -12.86 3.79 4.20
C GLN A 242 -11.53 3.95 4.95
N GLY A 243 -10.39 3.62 4.35
CA GLY A 243 -9.09 3.65 5.03
C GLY A 243 -8.77 4.98 5.70
N LYS A 244 -9.10 6.12 5.08
CA LYS A 244 -8.91 7.45 5.67
C LYS A 244 -9.80 7.67 6.90
N LYS A 245 -11.07 7.23 6.84
CA LYS A 245 -12.04 7.31 7.94
C LYS A 245 -11.59 6.45 9.13
N LEU A 246 -11.14 5.22 8.86
CA LEU A 246 -10.55 4.33 9.88
C LEU A 246 -9.32 4.96 10.55
N GLY A 247 -8.47 5.65 9.77
CA GLY A 247 -7.33 6.39 10.31
C GLY A 247 -7.73 7.49 11.29
N PHE A 248 -8.76 8.27 10.98
CA PHE A 248 -9.30 9.29 11.88
C PHE A 248 -9.88 8.68 13.15
N ILE A 249 -10.67 7.60 13.04
CA ILE A 249 -11.23 6.92 14.21
C ILE A 249 -10.09 6.41 15.11
N ALA A 250 -9.04 5.81 14.54
CA ALA A 250 -7.88 5.35 15.28
C ALA A 250 -7.12 6.50 15.99
N GLN A 251 -7.11 7.71 15.42
CA GLN A 251 -6.56 8.89 16.09
C GLN A 251 -7.39 9.30 17.29
N GLU A 252 -8.74 9.34 17.17
CA GLU A 252 -9.62 9.65 18.29
C GLU A 252 -9.51 8.59 19.40
N MET A 253 -9.47 7.30 19.06
CA MET A 253 -9.18 6.25 20.04
C MET A 253 -7.87 6.52 20.80
N GLY A 254 -6.84 6.99 20.10
CA GLY A 254 -5.55 7.32 20.70
C GLY A 254 -5.64 8.50 21.69
N ARG A 255 -6.49 9.47 21.41
CA ARG A 255 -6.75 10.58 22.34
C ARG A 255 -7.37 10.08 23.63
N GLU A 256 -8.41 9.26 23.56
CA GLU A 256 -9.10 8.72 24.73
C GLU A 256 -8.19 7.81 25.56
N ILE A 257 -7.39 6.95 24.91
CA ILE A 257 -6.40 6.10 25.60
C ILE A 257 -5.31 6.95 26.29
N ASN A 258 -4.83 8.01 25.65
CA ASN A 258 -3.84 8.91 26.24
C ASN A 258 -4.39 9.65 27.44
N THR A 259 -5.62 10.17 27.36
CA THR A 259 -6.29 10.86 28.48
C THR A 259 -6.53 9.90 29.64
N THR A 260 -7.01 8.68 29.35
CA THR A 260 -7.13 7.60 30.36
C THR A 260 -5.79 7.35 31.05
N GLY A 261 -4.69 7.27 30.28
CA GLY A 261 -3.35 7.11 30.84
C GLY A 261 -2.90 8.25 31.75
N SER A 262 -3.14 9.50 31.35
CA SER A 262 -2.76 10.67 32.16
C SER A 262 -3.54 10.79 33.46
N LYS A 263 -4.79 10.30 33.52
CA LYS A 263 -5.64 10.22 34.69
C LYS A 263 -5.41 8.97 35.55
N SER A 264 -4.62 7.99 35.06
CA SER A 264 -4.36 6.71 35.73
C SER A 264 -3.12 6.80 36.64
N ASN A 265 -3.30 6.79 37.97
CA ASN A 265 -2.20 6.92 38.94
C ASN A 265 -1.70 5.59 39.50
N GLN A 266 -2.22 4.45 39.05
CA GLN A 266 -1.87 3.11 39.49
C GLN A 266 -1.05 2.39 38.43
N ALA A 267 -0.02 1.65 38.84
CA ALA A 267 0.85 0.91 37.92
C ALA A 267 0.09 -0.12 37.07
N GLU A 268 -0.90 -0.78 37.67
CA GLU A 268 -1.74 -1.77 37.00
C GLU A 268 -2.55 -1.13 35.86
N MET A 269 -3.18 0.03 36.11
CA MET A 269 -3.91 0.77 35.08
C MET A 269 -2.97 1.29 33.99
N GLN A 270 -1.80 1.80 34.37
CA GLN A 270 -0.78 2.24 33.39
C GLN A 270 -0.34 1.08 32.50
N ASN A 271 -0.12 -0.11 33.04
CA ASN A 271 0.23 -1.29 32.25
C ASN A 271 -0.88 -1.67 31.25
N ILE A 272 -2.16 -1.55 31.64
CA ILE A 272 -3.30 -1.78 30.73
C ILE A 272 -3.30 -0.74 29.62
N VAL A 273 -3.11 0.54 29.95
CA VAL A 273 -3.04 1.64 28.97
C VAL A 273 -1.90 1.44 27.97
N VAL A 274 -0.72 0.99 28.43
CA VAL A 274 0.40 0.68 27.54
C VAL A 274 0.02 -0.42 26.56
N LYS A 275 -0.59 -1.51 27.03
CA LYS A 275 -1.07 -2.58 26.14
C LYS A 275 -2.10 -2.09 25.13
N MET A 276 -3.06 -1.22 25.55
CA MET A 276 -4.01 -0.62 24.59
C MET A 276 -3.30 0.24 23.54
N LYS A 277 -2.26 0.99 23.91
CA LYS A 277 -1.46 1.76 22.97
C LYS A 277 -0.74 0.88 21.96
N ASP A 278 -0.16 -0.22 22.40
CA ASP A 278 0.54 -1.17 21.52
C ASP A 278 -0.42 -1.78 20.48
N GLU A 279 -1.63 -2.20 20.91
CA GLU A 279 -2.66 -2.70 20.00
C GLU A 279 -3.11 -1.63 19.00
N LEU A 280 -3.27 -0.38 19.47
CA LEU A 280 -3.68 0.74 18.64
C LEU A 280 -2.61 1.15 17.60
N GLU A 281 -1.33 1.15 17.98
CA GLU A 281 -0.24 1.46 17.03
C GLU A 281 -0.20 0.43 15.89
N GLN A 282 -0.41 -0.85 16.18
CA GLN A 282 -0.52 -1.88 15.14
C GLN A 282 -1.71 -1.61 14.19
N ILE A 283 -2.84 -1.12 14.72
CA ILE A 283 -3.97 -0.68 13.88
C ILE A 283 -3.55 0.49 12.99
N LYS A 284 -2.93 1.53 13.55
CA LYS A 284 -2.53 2.73 12.80
C LYS A 284 -1.55 2.43 11.67
N GLU A 285 -0.57 1.55 11.90
CA GLU A 285 0.36 1.11 10.87
C GLU A 285 -0.35 0.41 9.71
N GLN A 286 -1.29 -0.48 10.01
CA GLN A 286 -1.99 -1.26 9.00
C GLN A 286 -3.08 -0.47 8.27
N VAL A 287 -3.71 0.51 8.92
CA VAL A 287 -4.74 1.37 8.30
C VAL A 287 -4.18 2.15 7.11
N LEU A 288 -2.88 2.45 7.10
CA LEU A 288 -2.22 3.08 5.96
C LEU A 288 -2.28 2.22 4.69
N ASN A 289 -2.42 0.91 4.81
CA ASN A 289 -2.53 -0.04 3.71
C ASN A 289 -3.99 -0.39 3.35
N ALA A 290 -4.96 0.12 4.09
CA ALA A 290 -6.39 -0.11 3.84
C ALA A 290 -6.94 0.92 2.84
N LEU A 291 -7.72 0.42 1.86
CA LEU A 291 -8.41 1.19 0.83
C LEU A 291 -9.83 1.50 1.27
#